data_a5cff0bb870223e3e557c0ed19affe45
#
_entry.id   a5cff0bb870223e3e557c0ed19affe45
#
_cell.length_a   1.000
_cell.length_b   1.000
_cell.length_c   1.000
_cell.angle_alpha   90.00
_cell.angle_beta   90.00
_cell.angle_gamma   90.00
#
_symmetry.space_group_name_H-M   'P 1'
#
loop_
_entity.id
_entity.type
_entity.pdbx_description
1 polymer ?
#
loop_
_entity_poly.entity_id
_entity_poly.type
_entity_poly.pdbx_seq_one_letter_code
_entity_poly.pdbx_strand_id
1 'polypeptide(L)'
;MSRDLSTGVSDALEDDVIYPFTAVELQFDGDNVVRLWTGVGTLVFEGQSWTGAGELLDISSIEETSDISAKGATVTLSGVPSSVLSLALSEPYQGRVGKIYLGLLTVRYLQKESESYILQQDGSRIELEEQETTLTEVFSGFMDRMTIDEQAESSTIGLSLENKLVTLERPRIARYSHEFQRTLDSTDKGLEYVESLQLKEFVWGPNG
;
A
#
# COMPACT_ATOMS: atom_id res chain seq x y z
N MET A 1 13.41 -10.64 14.30
CA MET A 1 13.53 -11.25 12.95
C MET A 1 14.20 -10.20 12.07
N SER A 2 15.30 -10.55 11.38
CA SER A 2 15.84 -9.65 10.38
C SER A 2 14.93 -9.69 9.16
N ARG A 3 14.55 -8.54 8.61
CA ARG A 3 13.89 -8.49 7.31
C ARG A 3 14.96 -8.77 6.25
N ASP A 4 14.65 -9.66 5.31
CA ASP A 4 15.48 -9.82 4.13
C ASP A 4 15.32 -8.56 3.26
N LEU A 5 16.37 -7.75 3.21
CA LEU A 5 16.42 -6.58 2.33
C LEU A 5 16.70 -7.05 0.91
N SER A 6 16.09 -6.40 -0.07
CA SER A 6 16.45 -6.64 -1.46
C SER A 6 17.90 -6.23 -1.72
N THR A 7 18.53 -6.85 -2.71
CA THR A 7 19.93 -6.56 -3.07
C THR A 7 20.13 -5.06 -3.34
N GLY A 8 19.20 -4.43 -4.06
CA GLY A 8 19.28 -3.00 -4.34
C GLY A 8 19.24 -2.11 -3.08
N VAL A 9 18.49 -2.49 -2.04
CA VAL A 9 18.49 -1.75 -0.76
C VAL A 9 19.78 -1.97 -0.01
N SER A 10 20.32 -3.20 -0.02
CA SER A 10 21.59 -3.50 0.63
C SER A 10 22.73 -2.73 -0.03
N ASP A 11 22.76 -2.70 -1.36
CA ASP A 11 23.77 -1.96 -2.12
C ASP A 11 23.65 -0.44 -1.89
N ALA A 12 22.41 0.09 -1.87
CA ALA A 12 22.17 1.50 -1.58
C ALA A 12 22.61 1.92 -0.17
N LEU A 13 22.55 1.01 0.81
CA LEU A 13 22.98 1.28 2.18
C LEU A 13 24.51 1.31 2.33
N GLU A 14 25.25 0.79 1.35
CA GLU A 14 26.73 0.83 1.31
C GLU A 14 27.25 2.13 0.67
N ASP A 15 26.38 2.93 0.04
CA ASP A 15 26.76 4.19 -0.59
C ASP A 15 27.13 5.29 0.42
N ASP A 16 28.05 6.17 0.04
CA ASP A 16 28.53 7.29 0.86
C ASP A 16 27.41 8.30 1.21
N VAL A 17 26.44 8.46 0.34
CA VAL A 17 25.34 9.43 0.48
C VAL A 17 24.02 8.80 0.10
N ILE A 18 23.10 8.80 1.06
CA ILE A 18 21.78 8.22 0.92
C ILE A 18 20.73 9.29 1.26
N TYR A 19 19.73 9.44 0.40
CA TYR A 19 18.56 10.29 0.65
C TYR A 19 17.34 9.40 0.87
N PRO A 20 16.95 9.12 2.13
CA PRO A 20 15.74 8.39 2.41
C PRO A 20 14.51 9.23 2.10
N PHE A 21 13.49 8.60 1.54
CA PHE A 21 12.20 9.22 1.29
C PHE A 21 11.07 8.23 1.55
N THR A 22 9.86 8.73 1.69
CA THR A 22 8.67 7.91 1.79
C THR A 22 7.79 8.11 0.56
N ALA A 23 7.08 7.04 0.18
CA ALA A 23 6.15 7.09 -0.93
C ALA A 23 4.86 6.32 -0.60
N VAL A 24 3.77 6.71 -1.25
CA VAL A 24 2.45 6.14 -1.01
C VAL A 24 1.79 5.82 -2.34
N GLU A 25 1.24 4.61 -2.44
CA GLU A 25 0.39 4.20 -3.55
C GLU A 25 -1.03 3.96 -3.03
N LEU A 26 -1.99 4.67 -3.59
CA LEU A 26 -3.41 4.57 -3.25
C LEU A 26 -4.19 4.10 -4.49
N GLN A 27 -4.85 2.96 -4.37
CA GLN A 27 -5.65 2.40 -5.46
C GLN A 27 -7.11 2.80 -5.26
N PHE A 28 -7.66 3.54 -6.21
CA PHE A 28 -9.08 3.89 -6.26
C PHE A 28 -9.83 2.93 -7.18
N ASP A 29 -11.12 3.16 -7.39
CA ASP A 29 -11.90 2.35 -8.31
C ASP A 29 -11.51 2.63 -9.77
N GLY A 30 -11.86 1.72 -10.70
CA GLY A 30 -11.62 1.89 -12.13
C GLY A 30 -10.14 1.94 -12.55
N ASP A 31 -9.25 1.26 -11.83
CA ASP A 31 -7.79 1.24 -12.07
C ASP A 31 -7.09 2.61 -11.90
N ASN A 32 -7.75 3.54 -11.23
CA ASN A 32 -7.15 4.82 -10.87
C ASN A 32 -6.17 4.63 -9.71
N VAL A 33 -4.90 4.88 -9.97
CA VAL A 33 -3.83 4.76 -8.96
C VAL A 33 -3.14 6.09 -8.76
N VAL A 34 -3.12 6.55 -7.53
CA VAL A 34 -2.39 7.75 -7.12
C VAL A 34 -1.08 7.34 -6.47
N ARG A 35 0.04 7.85 -7.00
CA ARG A 35 1.38 7.61 -6.50
C ARG A 35 2.04 8.92 -6.13
N LEU A 36 2.40 9.04 -4.86
CA LEU A 36 3.00 10.24 -4.29
C LEU A 36 4.29 9.88 -3.56
N TRP A 37 5.25 10.82 -3.55
CA TRP A 37 6.48 10.68 -2.78
C TRP A 37 6.88 12.00 -2.13
N THR A 38 7.69 11.95 -1.09
CA THR A 38 8.09 13.14 -0.28
C THR A 38 9.10 14.06 -0.94
N GLY A 39 9.57 13.74 -2.15
CA GLY A 39 10.45 14.64 -2.88
C GLY A 39 9.68 15.61 -3.79
N VAL A 40 10.42 16.32 -4.62
CA VAL A 40 9.91 17.31 -5.56
C VAL A 40 10.02 16.78 -7.00
N GLY A 41 9.05 17.12 -7.84
CA GLY A 41 9.03 16.67 -9.23
C GLY A 41 8.49 15.27 -9.44
N THR A 42 8.84 14.64 -10.54
CA THR A 42 8.37 13.28 -10.89
C THR A 42 9.51 12.29 -10.73
N LEU A 43 9.28 11.28 -9.93
CA LEU A 43 10.15 10.13 -9.78
C LEU A 43 9.63 8.99 -10.66
N VAL A 44 10.49 8.31 -11.40
CA VAL A 44 10.13 7.13 -12.19
C VAL A 44 10.79 5.90 -11.56
N PHE A 45 9.98 4.93 -11.15
CA PHE A 45 10.46 3.68 -10.59
C PHE A 45 9.65 2.50 -11.19
N GLU A 46 10.34 1.49 -11.71
CA GLU A 46 9.75 0.31 -12.39
C GLU A 46 8.71 0.69 -13.47
N GLY A 47 8.97 1.76 -14.23
CA GLY A 47 8.07 2.24 -15.27
C GLY A 47 6.82 2.96 -14.76
N GLN A 48 6.70 3.18 -13.45
CA GLN A 48 5.62 3.93 -12.82
C GLN A 48 6.07 5.34 -12.45
N SER A 49 5.19 6.31 -12.67
CA SER A 49 5.45 7.71 -12.33
C SER A 49 4.88 8.05 -10.96
N TRP A 50 5.72 8.64 -10.11
CA TRP A 50 5.38 9.09 -8.76
C TRP A 50 5.45 10.61 -8.71
N THR A 51 4.40 11.25 -8.29
CA THR A 51 4.33 12.71 -8.20
C THR A 51 4.88 13.18 -6.87
N GLY A 52 5.77 14.18 -6.89
CA GLY A 52 6.32 14.76 -5.68
C GLY A 52 5.27 15.54 -4.92
N ALA A 53 5.11 15.23 -3.64
CA ALA A 53 4.27 15.96 -2.69
C ALA A 53 5.10 16.85 -1.75
N GLY A 54 6.43 16.74 -1.79
CA GLY A 54 7.33 17.50 -0.94
C GLY A 54 7.11 17.15 0.55
N GLU A 55 7.32 18.14 1.41
CA GLU A 55 7.07 18.05 2.86
C GLU A 55 5.56 17.94 3.21
N LEU A 56 4.71 17.93 2.20
CA LEU A 56 3.26 17.89 2.35
C LEU A 56 2.72 16.47 2.60
N LEU A 57 3.58 15.46 2.51
CA LEU A 57 3.26 14.08 2.82
C LEU A 57 3.85 13.72 4.18
N ASP A 58 2.98 13.43 5.15
CA ASP A 58 3.35 12.92 6.46
C ASP A 58 2.74 11.53 6.69
N ILE A 59 3.50 10.65 7.32
CA ILE A 59 3.09 9.28 7.61
C ILE A 59 3.30 9.03 9.10
N SER A 60 2.24 8.56 9.78
CA SER A 60 2.34 8.17 11.18
C SER A 60 3.34 7.03 11.38
N SER A 61 3.75 6.80 12.63
CA SER A 61 4.52 5.62 12.98
C SER A 61 3.77 4.33 12.59
N ILE A 62 4.49 3.38 11.98
CA ILE A 62 3.99 2.05 11.68
C ILE A 62 4.39 1.14 12.83
N GLU A 63 3.41 0.71 13.61
CA GLU A 63 3.65 -0.16 14.77
C GLU A 63 3.70 -1.62 14.34
N GLU A 64 4.73 -2.34 14.77
CA GLU A 64 4.85 -3.79 14.65
C GLU A 64 4.69 -4.43 16.01
N THR A 65 3.78 -5.39 16.12
CA THR A 65 3.56 -6.15 17.34
C THR A 65 3.68 -7.65 17.07
N SER A 66 4.02 -8.41 18.09
CA SER A 66 3.99 -9.89 18.02
C SER A 66 2.57 -10.46 18.10
N ASP A 67 1.60 -9.64 18.52
CA ASP A 67 0.20 -10.03 18.63
C ASP A 67 -0.49 -9.94 17.26
N ILE A 68 -1.43 -10.85 17.03
CA ILE A 68 -2.30 -10.82 15.83
C ILE A 68 -3.38 -9.76 16.06
N SER A 69 -2.99 -8.48 15.98
CA SER A 69 -3.92 -7.36 16.04
C SER A 69 -3.74 -6.47 14.81
N ALA A 70 -4.85 -6.02 14.24
CA ALA A 70 -4.82 -5.08 13.13
C ALA A 70 -4.32 -3.72 13.65
N LYS A 71 -3.15 -3.30 13.19
CA LYS A 71 -2.61 -1.97 13.43
C LYS A 71 -2.76 -1.15 12.17
N GLY A 72 -3.13 0.11 12.31
CA GLY A 72 -3.30 1.04 11.21
C GLY A 72 -2.11 1.98 11.06
N ALA A 73 -2.06 2.64 9.91
CA ALA A 73 -1.19 3.79 9.66
C ALA A 73 -2.05 4.95 9.13
N THR A 74 -1.65 6.18 9.42
CA THR A 74 -2.31 7.37 8.90
C THR A 74 -1.37 8.08 7.94
N VAL A 75 -1.88 8.42 6.77
CA VAL A 75 -1.20 9.22 5.77
C VAL A 75 -1.86 10.58 5.72
N THR A 76 -1.10 11.62 5.91
CA THR A 76 -1.57 13.01 5.84
C THR A 76 -0.97 13.68 4.62
N LEU A 77 -1.82 14.19 3.73
CA LEU A 77 -1.47 14.92 2.53
C LEU A 77 -1.92 16.35 2.67
N SER A 78 -1.01 17.29 2.57
CA SER A 78 -1.31 18.74 2.59
C SER A 78 -0.98 19.36 1.24
N GLY A 79 -1.68 20.42 0.86
CA GLY A 79 -1.43 21.10 -0.41
C GLY A 79 -1.65 20.25 -1.67
N VAL A 80 -2.53 19.27 -1.58
CA VAL A 80 -2.77 18.28 -2.65
C VAL A 80 -3.27 18.96 -3.93
N PRO A 81 -2.78 18.54 -5.10
CA PRO A 81 -3.33 19.00 -6.37
C PRO A 81 -4.84 18.75 -6.45
N SER A 82 -5.58 19.67 -7.01
CA SER A 82 -7.05 19.59 -7.12
C SER A 82 -7.53 18.32 -7.84
N SER A 83 -6.70 17.73 -8.70
CA SER A 83 -6.97 16.46 -9.37
C SER A 83 -7.04 15.28 -8.38
N VAL A 84 -6.15 15.22 -7.39
CA VAL A 84 -6.14 14.17 -6.36
C VAL A 84 -7.30 14.36 -5.40
N LEU A 85 -7.60 15.62 -5.03
CA LEU A 85 -8.77 15.94 -4.21
C LEU A 85 -10.07 15.56 -4.93
N SER A 86 -10.18 15.87 -6.21
CA SER A 86 -11.35 15.49 -7.04
C SER A 86 -11.54 13.97 -7.08
N LEU A 87 -10.46 13.22 -7.25
CA LEU A 87 -10.50 11.75 -7.25
C LEU A 87 -10.94 11.21 -5.89
N ALA A 88 -10.38 11.74 -4.80
CA ALA A 88 -10.72 11.35 -3.43
C ALA A 88 -12.20 11.59 -3.08
N LEU A 89 -12.80 12.65 -3.65
CA LEU A 89 -14.21 13.00 -3.43
C LEU A 89 -15.19 12.21 -4.31
N SER A 90 -14.77 11.80 -5.50
CA SER A 90 -15.66 11.19 -6.50
C SER A 90 -15.59 9.67 -6.55
N GLU A 91 -14.47 9.08 -6.18
CA GLU A 91 -14.22 7.65 -6.34
C GLU A 91 -14.37 6.89 -5.01
N PRO A 92 -14.94 5.68 -5.02
CA PRO A 92 -15.00 4.83 -3.85
C PRO A 92 -13.58 4.39 -3.44
N TYR A 93 -13.12 4.82 -2.28
CA TYR A 93 -11.80 4.49 -1.74
C TYR A 93 -11.86 3.45 -0.63
N GLN A 94 -12.95 3.38 0.12
CA GLN A 94 -13.06 2.52 1.30
C GLN A 94 -12.94 1.03 0.94
N GLY A 95 -12.06 0.33 1.64
CA GLY A 95 -11.73 -1.07 1.39
C GLY A 95 -10.79 -1.30 0.20
N ARG A 96 -10.33 -0.23 -0.48
CA ARG A 96 -9.33 -0.32 -1.54
C ARG A 96 -7.91 -0.34 -0.96
N VAL A 97 -6.97 -0.85 -1.71
CA VAL A 97 -5.59 -1.05 -1.23
C VAL A 97 -4.84 0.26 -1.17
N GLY A 98 -4.18 0.48 -0.04
CA GLY A 98 -3.16 1.52 0.14
C GLY A 98 -1.84 0.90 0.58
N LYS A 99 -0.74 1.39 0.04
CA LYS A 99 0.61 0.91 0.32
C LYS A 99 1.52 2.07 0.67
N ILE A 100 2.42 1.82 1.61
CA ILE A 100 3.45 2.77 2.03
C ILE A 100 4.81 2.13 1.73
N TYR A 101 5.69 2.92 1.16
CA TYR A 101 7.03 2.52 0.80
C TYR A 101 8.07 3.40 1.49
N LEU A 102 9.17 2.78 1.87
CA LEU A 102 10.42 3.46 2.17
C LEU A 102 11.30 3.37 0.93
N GLY A 103 11.77 4.50 0.46
CA GLY A 103 12.67 4.60 -0.67
C GLY A 103 14.02 5.16 -0.27
N LEU A 104 15.03 4.79 -1.02
CA LEU A 104 16.37 5.34 -0.95
C LEU A 104 16.74 5.87 -2.32
N LEU A 105 17.19 7.13 -2.36
CA LEU A 105 17.83 7.73 -3.52
C LEU A 105 19.33 7.74 -3.26
N THR A 106 20.08 7.17 -4.17
CA THR A 106 21.55 7.22 -4.16
C THR A 106 22.05 8.12 -5.28
N VAL A 107 23.03 8.94 -4.97
CA VAL A 107 23.67 9.82 -5.96
C VAL A 107 24.97 9.20 -6.39
N ARG A 108 25.08 8.87 -7.66
CA ARG A 108 26.33 8.38 -8.23
C ARG A 108 27.22 9.54 -8.66
N TYR A 109 28.49 9.42 -8.33
CA TYR A 109 29.51 10.37 -8.73
C TYR A 109 30.44 9.76 -9.78
N LEU A 110 30.92 10.58 -10.71
CA LEU A 110 31.94 10.17 -11.69
C LEU A 110 33.20 9.77 -10.96
N GLN A 111 33.61 8.50 -11.13
CA GLN A 111 34.85 7.95 -10.60
C GLN A 111 35.81 7.63 -11.73
N LYS A 112 37.11 7.71 -11.43
CA LYS A 112 38.18 7.19 -12.30
C LYS A 112 38.31 5.68 -12.09
N GLU A 113 38.97 5.00 -13.02
CA GLU A 113 39.32 3.57 -12.91
C GLU A 113 40.07 3.20 -11.61
N SER A 114 40.66 4.21 -10.93
CA SER A 114 41.37 4.09 -9.66
C SER A 114 40.49 4.33 -8.42
N GLU A 115 39.16 4.25 -8.53
CA GLU A 115 38.19 4.52 -7.47
C GLU A 115 38.18 5.94 -6.89
N SER A 116 38.94 6.88 -7.45
CA SER A 116 38.98 8.27 -7.04
C SER A 116 37.95 9.09 -7.83
N TYR A 117 37.23 10.01 -7.14
CA TYR A 117 36.26 10.87 -7.79
C TYR A 117 36.87 11.85 -8.76
N ILE A 118 36.14 12.14 -9.84
CA ILE A 118 36.47 13.25 -10.74
C ILE A 118 35.85 14.50 -10.12
N LEU A 119 36.72 15.49 -9.85
CA LEU A 119 36.31 16.73 -9.22
C LEU A 119 36.11 17.83 -10.26
N GLN A 120 35.19 18.73 -10.01
CA GLN A 120 35.05 20.01 -10.71
C GLN A 120 36.22 20.95 -10.32
N GLN A 121 36.33 22.06 -11.02
CA GLN A 121 37.41 23.04 -10.77
C GLN A 121 37.34 23.66 -9.36
N ASP A 122 36.16 23.66 -8.73
CA ASP A 122 35.91 24.14 -7.37
C ASP A 122 36.17 23.06 -6.29
N GLY A 123 36.54 21.84 -6.68
CA GLY A 123 36.78 20.72 -5.79
C GLY A 123 35.53 19.90 -5.48
N SER A 124 34.36 20.22 -6.03
CA SER A 124 33.15 19.41 -5.86
C SER A 124 33.18 18.16 -6.74
N ARG A 125 32.47 17.12 -6.32
CA ARG A 125 32.32 15.86 -7.09
C ARG A 125 31.33 16.11 -8.24
N ILE A 126 31.59 15.47 -9.38
CA ILE A 126 30.65 15.52 -10.51
C ILE A 126 29.57 14.44 -10.30
N GLU A 127 28.35 14.87 -10.12
CA GLU A 127 27.20 13.97 -10.01
C GLU A 127 26.85 13.39 -11.39
N LEU A 128 26.54 12.09 -11.43
CA LEU A 128 25.93 11.47 -12.59
C LEU A 128 24.43 11.71 -12.55
N GLU A 129 23.85 11.94 -13.72
CA GLU A 129 22.40 12.18 -13.87
C GLU A 129 21.54 10.95 -13.54
N GLU A 130 22.16 9.75 -13.45
CA GLU A 130 21.49 8.51 -13.04
C GLU A 130 21.43 8.39 -11.52
N GLN A 131 20.24 8.67 -11.00
CA GLN A 131 19.88 8.36 -9.61
C GLN A 131 19.34 6.93 -9.56
N GLU A 132 19.99 6.07 -8.80
CA GLU A 132 19.40 4.78 -8.48
C GLU A 132 18.35 4.95 -7.38
N THR A 133 17.15 4.48 -7.66
CA THR A 133 16.03 4.55 -6.74
C THR A 133 15.65 3.13 -6.32
N THR A 134 15.56 2.90 -5.03
CA THR A 134 15.01 1.66 -4.48
C THR A 134 13.77 1.96 -3.66
N LEU A 135 12.73 1.15 -3.81
CA LEU A 135 11.50 1.23 -3.03
C LEU A 135 11.24 -0.11 -2.33
N THR A 136 10.96 -0.05 -1.04
CA THR A 136 10.60 -1.22 -0.24
C THR A 136 9.22 -0.99 0.38
N GLU A 137 8.28 -1.92 0.16
CA GLU A 137 6.97 -1.89 0.79
C GLU A 137 7.13 -2.12 2.30
N VAL A 138 6.77 -1.13 3.12
CA VAL A 138 6.84 -1.21 4.59
C VAL A 138 5.48 -1.43 5.22
N PHE A 139 4.40 -1.05 4.52
CA PHE A 139 3.04 -1.25 4.97
C PHE A 139 2.10 -1.49 3.78
N SER A 140 1.16 -2.41 3.95
CA SER A 140 0.08 -2.64 2.99
C SER A 140 -1.22 -2.90 3.75
N GLY A 141 -2.26 -2.16 3.37
CA GLY A 141 -3.54 -2.23 4.06
C GLY A 141 -4.70 -1.79 3.18
N PHE A 142 -5.84 -1.59 3.81
CA PHE A 142 -7.05 -1.09 3.17
C PHE A 142 -7.32 0.35 3.62
N MET A 143 -7.71 1.21 2.70
CA MET A 143 -8.19 2.55 3.00
C MET A 143 -9.52 2.43 3.76
N ASP A 144 -9.59 3.03 4.95
CA ASP A 144 -10.79 2.99 5.80
C ASP A 144 -11.50 4.33 5.80
N ARG A 145 -10.91 5.32 6.45
CA ARG A 145 -11.53 6.64 6.62
C ARG A 145 -10.64 7.72 6.02
N MET A 146 -11.28 8.61 5.27
CA MET A 146 -10.67 9.82 4.76
C MET A 146 -11.32 11.03 5.40
N THR A 147 -10.50 11.95 5.89
CA THR A 147 -10.94 13.26 6.38
C THR A 147 -10.34 14.32 5.49
N ILE A 148 -11.13 15.28 5.08
CA ILE A 148 -10.70 16.39 4.24
C ILE A 148 -11.00 17.67 5.00
N ASP A 149 -9.93 18.40 5.33
CA ASP A 149 -10.00 19.71 5.95
C ASP A 149 -9.62 20.76 4.90
N GLU A 150 -10.59 21.52 4.46
CA GLU A 150 -10.41 22.57 3.46
C GLU A 150 -10.37 23.92 4.16
N GLN A 151 -9.24 24.61 4.04
CA GLN A 151 -9.04 25.97 4.51
C GLN A 151 -8.82 26.92 3.32
N ALA A 152 -8.96 28.23 3.56
CA ALA A 152 -8.90 29.22 2.48
C ALA A 152 -7.59 29.20 1.65
N GLU A 153 -6.48 28.75 2.22
CA GLU A 153 -5.17 28.73 1.57
C GLU A 153 -4.55 27.34 1.44
N SER A 154 -5.12 26.32 2.07
CA SER A 154 -4.60 24.94 2.03
C SER A 154 -5.70 23.90 2.23
N SER A 155 -5.57 22.75 1.61
CA SER A 155 -6.38 21.59 1.90
C SER A 155 -5.52 20.47 2.44
N THR A 156 -6.02 19.78 3.46
CA THR A 156 -5.34 18.62 4.07
C THR A 156 -6.24 17.41 3.98
N ILE A 157 -5.69 16.31 3.49
CA ILE A 157 -6.37 15.01 3.44
C ILE A 157 -5.68 14.09 4.43
N GLY A 158 -6.41 13.64 5.44
CA GLY A 158 -5.99 12.58 6.35
C GLY A 158 -6.61 11.26 5.95
N LEU A 159 -5.80 10.25 5.60
CA LEU A 159 -6.25 8.94 5.20
C LEU A 159 -5.78 7.89 6.21
N SER A 160 -6.74 7.18 6.82
CA SER A 160 -6.47 6.04 7.67
C SER A 160 -6.38 4.76 6.84
N LEU A 161 -5.30 4.02 7.02
CA LEU A 161 -5.06 2.72 6.42
C LEU A 161 -5.14 1.64 7.50
N GLU A 162 -5.97 0.63 7.31
CA GLU A 162 -6.04 -0.55 8.18
C GLU A 162 -5.20 -1.70 7.64
N ASN A 163 -4.47 -2.39 8.51
CA ASN A 163 -3.72 -3.57 8.11
C ASN A 163 -4.66 -4.65 7.55
N LYS A 164 -4.17 -5.43 6.58
CA LYS A 164 -4.90 -6.57 6.00
C LYS A 164 -5.37 -7.60 7.03
N LEU A 165 -4.78 -7.64 8.22
CA LEU A 165 -5.22 -8.49 9.32
C LEU A 165 -6.66 -8.20 9.78
N VAL A 166 -7.21 -7.01 9.52
CA VAL A 166 -8.60 -6.67 9.80
C VAL A 166 -9.59 -7.66 9.12
N THR A 167 -9.16 -8.30 8.03
CA THR A 167 -9.99 -9.33 7.36
C THR A 167 -10.20 -10.57 8.22
N LEU A 168 -9.31 -10.84 9.17
CA LEU A 168 -9.45 -11.96 10.12
C LEU A 168 -10.48 -11.66 11.21
N GLU A 169 -10.67 -10.40 11.52
CA GLU A 169 -11.67 -9.94 12.52
C GLU A 169 -13.08 -9.85 11.91
N ARG A 170 -13.19 -9.75 10.59
CA ARG A 170 -14.47 -9.70 9.90
C ARG A 170 -15.05 -11.11 9.72
N PRO A 171 -16.22 -11.41 10.31
CA PRO A 171 -16.83 -12.72 10.12
C PRO A 171 -17.17 -12.92 8.64
N ARG A 172 -16.75 -14.05 8.07
CA ARG A 172 -17.17 -14.42 6.73
C ARG A 172 -18.67 -14.71 6.73
N ILE A 173 -19.40 -14.16 5.78
CA ILE A 173 -20.80 -14.51 5.52
C ILE A 173 -20.78 -15.86 4.80
N ALA A 174 -20.51 -16.92 5.56
CA ALA A 174 -20.56 -18.29 5.08
C ALA A 174 -21.77 -18.97 5.72
N ARG A 175 -22.71 -19.42 4.91
CA ARG A 175 -23.91 -20.14 5.37
C ARG A 175 -23.78 -21.60 5.02
N TYR A 176 -24.24 -22.47 5.93
CA TYR A 176 -24.38 -23.90 5.63
C TYR A 176 -25.62 -24.14 4.76
N SER A 177 -25.54 -23.68 3.50
CA SER A 177 -26.59 -23.88 2.51
C SER A 177 -26.02 -24.49 1.24
N HIS A 178 -26.84 -25.22 0.50
CA HIS A 178 -26.45 -25.81 -0.76
C HIS A 178 -25.97 -24.75 -1.77
N GLU A 179 -26.63 -23.61 -1.84
CA GLU A 179 -26.27 -22.54 -2.75
C GLU A 179 -24.89 -21.97 -2.42
N PHE A 180 -24.60 -21.71 -1.14
CA PHE A 180 -23.27 -21.19 -0.75
C PHE A 180 -22.18 -22.22 -1.05
N GLN A 181 -22.42 -23.50 -0.79
CA GLN A 181 -21.46 -24.56 -1.10
C GLN A 181 -21.16 -24.62 -2.59
N ARG A 182 -22.16 -24.47 -3.46
CA ARG A 182 -21.99 -24.43 -4.91
C ARG A 182 -21.24 -23.19 -5.42
N THR A 183 -21.19 -22.10 -4.66
CA THR A 183 -20.32 -20.97 -5.03
C THR A 183 -18.83 -21.27 -4.82
N LEU A 184 -18.51 -22.20 -3.92
CA LEU A 184 -17.14 -22.65 -3.66
C LEU A 184 -16.74 -23.77 -4.63
N ASP A 185 -17.62 -24.74 -4.84
CA ASP A 185 -17.48 -25.81 -5.81
C ASP A 185 -18.84 -26.14 -6.43
N SER A 186 -18.98 -25.86 -7.74
CA SER A 186 -20.25 -26.02 -8.47
C SER A 186 -20.74 -27.48 -8.54
N THR A 187 -19.87 -28.44 -8.29
CA THR A 187 -20.14 -29.90 -8.35
C THR A 187 -20.48 -30.49 -6.99
N ASP A 188 -20.24 -29.74 -5.89
CA ASP A 188 -20.46 -30.23 -4.55
C ASP A 188 -21.95 -30.35 -4.22
N LYS A 189 -22.36 -31.54 -3.79
CA LYS A 189 -23.74 -31.91 -3.38
C LYS A 189 -23.84 -32.20 -1.89
N GLY A 190 -22.79 -31.94 -1.11
CA GLY A 190 -22.75 -32.31 0.32
C GLY A 190 -23.86 -31.72 1.17
N LEU A 191 -24.37 -30.56 0.78
CA LEU A 191 -25.45 -29.84 1.50
C LEU A 191 -26.79 -29.83 0.74
N GLU A 192 -26.97 -30.67 -0.31
CA GLU A 192 -28.15 -30.68 -1.18
C GLU A 192 -29.47 -30.87 -0.41
N TYR A 193 -29.46 -31.62 0.69
CA TYR A 193 -30.63 -31.95 1.45
C TYR A 193 -30.90 -31.09 2.72
N VAL A 194 -30.00 -30.19 3.06
CA VAL A 194 -30.06 -29.42 4.31
C VAL A 194 -31.37 -28.62 4.41
N GLU A 195 -31.81 -28.02 3.32
CA GLU A 195 -33.04 -27.23 3.30
C GLU A 195 -34.29 -28.11 3.37
N SER A 196 -34.30 -29.29 2.77
CA SER A 196 -35.42 -30.20 2.73
C SER A 196 -35.61 -31.02 4.01
N LEU A 197 -34.51 -31.21 4.80
CA LEU A 197 -34.54 -31.98 6.03
C LEU A 197 -35.47 -31.39 7.10
N GLN A 198 -35.67 -30.08 7.12
CA GLN A 198 -36.52 -29.41 8.11
C GLN A 198 -38.00 -29.74 7.93
N LEU A 199 -38.41 -30.09 6.71
CA LEU A 199 -39.83 -30.36 6.36
C LEU A 199 -40.11 -31.84 6.13
N LYS A 200 -39.07 -32.69 6.26
CA LYS A 200 -39.21 -34.12 5.96
C LYS A 200 -39.68 -34.90 7.18
N GLU A 201 -40.88 -35.42 7.10
CA GLU A 201 -41.41 -36.36 8.09
C GLU A 201 -40.82 -37.76 7.84
N PHE A 202 -40.19 -38.33 8.86
CA PHE A 202 -39.69 -39.69 8.86
C PHE A 202 -40.63 -40.59 9.66
N VAL A 203 -41.31 -41.49 8.99
CA VAL A 203 -42.15 -42.47 9.65
C VAL A 203 -41.27 -43.67 10.04
N TRP A 204 -41.15 -43.91 11.35
CA TRP A 204 -40.41 -45.02 11.92
C TRP A 204 -41.37 -46.13 12.33
N GLY A 205 -41.29 -47.29 11.72
CA GLY A 205 -42.05 -48.45 12.11
C GLY A 205 -42.42 -49.36 10.92
N PRO A 206 -42.97 -50.56 11.20
CA PRO A 206 -43.26 -51.56 10.18
C PRO A 206 -44.40 -51.19 9.20
N ASN A 207 -45.08 -50.07 9.40
CA ASN A 207 -46.17 -49.57 8.54
C ASN A 207 -45.86 -48.16 7.93
N GLY A 208 -44.58 -47.82 7.79
CA GLY A 208 -44.14 -46.60 7.15
C GLY A 208 -43.86 -46.79 5.67
#